data_679b868282cd1e20e5ca50a7628840ef
#
_entry.id   679b868282cd1e20e5ca50a7628840ef
#
_cell.length_a   1.000
_cell.length_b   1.000
_cell.length_c   1.000
_cell.angle_alpha   90.00
_cell.angle_beta   90.00
_cell.angle_gamma   90.00
#
_symmetry.space_group_name_H-M   'P 1'
#
loop_
_entity.id
_entity.type
_entity.pdbx_description
1 polymer ?
#
loop_
_entity_poly.entity_id
_entity_poly.type
_entity_poly.pdbx_seq_one_letter_code
_entity_poly.pdbx_strand_id
1 'polypeptide(L)'
;SDYTCYKYNPGTSLWLSYTGYNIQQIVKSDTWDIVCLQEHTGNSCGWIWNDTEKNAIQGLIADIRADQNGHTPKFVYIMSQAYFNMDKIGTAQRPYKNFTTQDEMFDVIVAQARKVLDQTDVEQIIPTGTVLQNLRTSSLNNDMDLTRDGYHMDYGLSRYAAACAVFESIISPSFGGKKLDGNSFRYNVSSTTDGTYTTPVTDDNQPVALQAARYA
;
A
#
# COMPACT_ATOMS: atom_id res chain seq x y z
N SER A 1 21.50 8.17 0.49
CA SER A 1 20.67 8.45 1.66
C SER A 1 20.44 7.18 2.44
N ASP A 2 20.53 7.32 3.76
CA ASP A 2 20.41 6.20 4.66
C ASP A 2 18.94 5.92 4.95
N TYR A 3 18.57 4.66 4.93
CA TYR A 3 17.23 4.17 5.20
C TYR A 3 17.18 3.50 6.58
N THR A 4 16.00 3.43 7.14
CA THR A 4 15.73 2.54 8.27
C THR A 4 15.22 1.21 7.71
N CYS A 5 15.96 0.14 7.97
CA CYS A 5 15.56 -1.22 7.63
C CYS A 5 14.75 -1.81 8.78
N TYR A 6 13.56 -2.31 8.50
CA TYR A 6 12.75 -3.08 9.45
C TYR A 6 12.75 -4.54 9.04
N LYS A 7 13.25 -5.41 9.92
CA LYS A 7 13.30 -6.86 9.67
C LYS A 7 12.49 -7.59 10.74
N TYR A 8 11.54 -8.43 10.32
CA TYR A 8 10.80 -9.28 11.23
C TYR A 8 11.67 -10.46 11.69
N ASN A 9 11.70 -10.67 12.99
CA ASN A 9 12.37 -11.83 13.59
C ASN A 9 11.30 -12.87 14.02
N PRO A 10 11.16 -13.99 13.30
CA PRO A 10 10.14 -14.99 13.62
C PRO A 10 10.41 -15.69 14.95
N GLY A 11 11.65 -15.77 15.40
CA GLY A 11 12.00 -16.39 16.68
C GLY A 11 11.55 -15.61 17.90
N THR A 12 11.39 -14.29 17.77
CA THR A 12 10.91 -13.42 18.86
C THR A 12 9.55 -12.79 18.56
N SER A 13 9.03 -12.98 17.36
CA SER A 13 7.81 -12.32 16.84
C SER A 13 7.86 -10.78 16.92
N LEU A 14 9.05 -10.21 16.82
CA LEU A 14 9.28 -8.77 16.90
C LEU A 14 9.86 -8.21 15.59
N TRP A 15 9.52 -6.96 15.30
CA TRP A 15 10.18 -6.17 14.28
C TRP A 15 11.42 -5.51 14.87
N LEU A 16 12.56 -5.72 14.23
CA LEU A 16 13.82 -5.05 14.57
C LEU A 16 14.06 -3.92 13.58
N SER A 17 14.53 -2.78 14.05
CA SER A 17 14.88 -1.64 13.20
C SER A 17 16.40 -1.42 13.19
N TYR A 18 16.92 -1.15 12.01
CA TYR A 18 18.34 -0.87 11.78
C TYR A 18 18.44 0.44 10.98
N THR A 19 19.19 1.40 11.47
CA THR A 19 19.43 2.69 10.82
C THR A 19 20.74 2.70 10.04
N GLY A 20 20.89 3.61 9.07
CA GLY A 20 22.13 3.77 8.33
C GLY A 20 22.37 2.74 7.21
N TYR A 21 21.32 2.03 6.79
CA TYR A 21 21.39 1.10 5.67
C TYR A 21 21.09 1.81 4.35
N ASN A 22 21.83 1.48 3.30
CA ASN A 22 21.40 1.78 1.94
C ASN A 22 20.57 0.63 1.36
N ILE A 23 19.87 0.88 0.25
CA ILE A 23 19.00 -0.12 -0.39
C ILE A 23 19.80 -1.39 -0.73
N GLN A 24 21.01 -1.26 -1.26
CA GLN A 24 21.84 -2.40 -1.65
C GLN A 24 22.17 -3.31 -0.45
N GLN A 25 22.50 -2.74 0.70
CA GLN A 25 22.75 -3.51 1.92
C GLN A 25 21.51 -4.26 2.37
N ILE A 26 20.32 -3.64 2.25
CA ILE A 26 19.05 -4.29 2.58
C ILE A 26 18.79 -5.45 1.62
N VAL A 27 18.92 -5.22 0.33
CA VAL A 27 18.70 -6.23 -0.72
C VAL A 27 19.64 -7.43 -0.53
N LYS A 28 20.90 -7.19 -0.25
CA LYS A 28 21.91 -8.25 -0.01
C LYS A 28 21.77 -8.98 1.32
N SER A 29 20.93 -8.49 2.23
CA SER A 29 20.81 -9.08 3.57
C SER A 29 20.04 -10.39 3.61
N ASP A 30 19.34 -10.74 2.51
CA ASP A 30 18.56 -11.96 2.39
C ASP A 30 18.33 -12.35 0.92
N THR A 31 17.76 -13.52 0.69
CA THR A 31 17.24 -13.94 -0.63
C THR A 31 15.75 -13.69 -0.67
N TRP A 32 15.31 -12.85 -1.61
CA TRP A 32 13.92 -12.37 -1.66
C TRP A 32 13.16 -13.08 -2.76
N ASP A 33 12.03 -13.71 -2.43
CA ASP A 33 11.11 -14.29 -3.42
C ASP A 33 10.23 -13.22 -4.07
N ILE A 34 9.83 -12.20 -3.29
CA ILE A 34 8.96 -11.11 -3.74
C ILE A 34 9.53 -9.79 -3.24
N VAL A 35 9.65 -8.83 -4.13
CA VAL A 35 10.01 -7.44 -3.83
C VAL A 35 8.84 -6.54 -4.13
N CYS A 36 8.34 -5.86 -3.10
CA CYS A 36 7.26 -4.90 -3.24
C CYS A 36 7.83 -3.49 -3.43
N LEU A 37 7.49 -2.86 -4.53
CA LEU A 37 7.80 -1.47 -4.80
C LEU A 37 6.57 -0.60 -4.52
N GLN A 38 6.77 0.55 -3.91
CA GLN A 38 5.72 1.52 -3.66
C GLN A 38 6.26 2.92 -3.84
N GLU A 39 5.48 3.75 -4.49
CA GLU A 39 5.78 5.16 -4.67
C GLU A 39 4.95 6.01 -3.70
N HIS A 40 5.48 7.17 -3.35
CA HIS A 40 4.73 8.16 -2.59
C HIS A 40 3.46 8.56 -3.36
N THR A 41 2.31 8.64 -2.66
CA THR A 41 1.01 8.92 -3.28
C THR A 41 1.03 10.16 -4.18
N GLY A 42 1.76 11.20 -3.78
CA GLY A 42 1.92 12.39 -4.58
C GLY A 42 2.56 12.17 -5.94
N ASN A 43 3.54 11.32 -6.00
CA ASN A 43 4.17 10.94 -7.27
C ASN A 43 3.26 10.02 -8.08
N SER A 44 2.55 9.10 -7.41
CA SER A 44 1.58 8.19 -8.03
C SER A 44 0.38 8.91 -8.66
N CYS A 45 0.18 10.20 -8.40
CA CYS A 45 -0.84 11.01 -9.07
C CYS A 45 -0.51 11.33 -10.54
N GLY A 46 0.53 10.75 -11.09
CA GLY A 46 0.75 10.69 -12.53
C GLY A 46 1.14 11.97 -13.20
N TRP A 47 1.47 13.01 -12.44
CA TRP A 47 1.84 14.26 -13.06
C TRP A 47 3.17 14.18 -13.79
N ILE A 48 3.95 13.11 -13.61
CA ILE A 48 5.24 13.00 -14.30
C ILE A 48 5.58 11.54 -14.67
N TRP A 49 4.65 10.73 -15.15
CA TRP A 49 5.09 9.49 -15.78
C TRP A 49 5.80 9.82 -17.09
N ASN A 50 7.08 9.66 -17.07
CA ASN A 50 7.96 9.92 -18.20
C ASN A 50 9.06 8.85 -18.24
N ASP A 51 9.92 8.93 -19.25
CA ASP A 51 11.01 7.97 -19.41
C ASP A 51 12.00 7.96 -18.22
N THR A 52 12.14 9.06 -17.51
CA THR A 52 13.03 9.13 -16.33
C THR A 52 12.51 8.25 -15.20
N GLU A 53 11.22 8.34 -14.87
CA GLU A 53 10.60 7.53 -13.82
C GLU A 53 10.56 6.05 -14.20
N LYS A 54 10.14 5.73 -15.42
CA LYS A 54 10.19 4.38 -15.96
C LYS A 54 11.60 3.80 -15.86
N ASN A 55 12.61 4.52 -16.29
CA ASN A 55 13.99 4.09 -16.27
C ASN A 55 14.53 3.95 -14.83
N ALA A 56 14.08 4.79 -13.88
CA ALA A 56 14.45 4.69 -12.48
C ALA A 56 13.89 3.38 -11.86
N ILE A 57 12.63 3.03 -12.13
CA ILE A 57 12.04 1.78 -11.66
C ILE A 57 12.76 0.59 -12.30
N GLN A 58 12.98 0.61 -13.63
CA GLN A 58 13.71 -0.46 -14.32
C GLN A 58 15.15 -0.60 -13.83
N GLY A 59 15.84 0.51 -13.59
CA GLY A 59 17.18 0.51 -13.02
C GLY A 59 17.21 -0.11 -11.63
N LEU A 60 16.27 0.26 -10.76
CA LEU A 60 16.15 -0.32 -9.43
C LEU A 60 15.87 -1.85 -9.48
N ILE A 61 14.99 -2.29 -10.38
CA ILE A 61 14.72 -3.72 -10.59
C ILE A 61 15.98 -4.45 -11.06
N ALA A 62 16.71 -3.88 -11.99
CA ALA A 62 17.96 -4.47 -12.51
C ALA A 62 19.03 -4.58 -11.42
N ASP A 63 19.22 -3.53 -10.62
CA ASP A 63 20.17 -3.51 -9.51
C ASP A 63 19.82 -4.55 -8.44
N ILE A 64 18.53 -4.66 -8.09
CA ILE A 64 18.06 -5.67 -7.12
C ILE A 64 18.31 -7.08 -7.66
N ARG A 65 17.98 -7.36 -8.92
CA ARG A 65 18.26 -8.67 -9.55
C ARG A 65 19.74 -9.01 -9.54
N ALA A 66 20.60 -8.07 -9.86
CA ALA A 66 22.06 -8.26 -9.85
C ALA A 66 22.58 -8.61 -8.46
N ASP A 67 21.99 -8.04 -7.42
CA ASP A 67 22.40 -8.26 -6.03
C ASP A 67 21.84 -9.55 -5.40
N GLN A 68 20.96 -10.28 -6.08
CA GLN A 68 20.34 -11.53 -5.61
C GLN A 68 21.10 -12.82 -6.00
N ASN A 69 22.33 -12.71 -6.49
CA ASN A 69 23.21 -13.85 -6.77
C ASN A 69 22.58 -14.98 -7.62
N GLY A 70 21.82 -14.60 -8.64
CA GLY A 70 21.17 -15.54 -9.56
C GLY A 70 19.76 -15.98 -9.13
N HIS A 71 19.29 -15.60 -7.95
CA HIS A 71 17.88 -15.70 -7.60
C HIS A 71 17.08 -14.58 -8.30
N THR A 72 15.89 -14.89 -8.77
CA THR A 72 15.05 -13.92 -9.51
C THR A 72 13.77 -13.65 -8.71
N PRO A 73 13.73 -12.56 -7.94
CA PRO A 73 12.51 -12.21 -7.21
C PRO A 73 11.42 -11.75 -8.17
N LYS A 74 10.17 -12.01 -7.79
CA LYS A 74 9.01 -11.39 -8.40
C LYS A 74 8.89 -9.94 -7.94
N PHE A 75 8.68 -9.02 -8.89
CA PHE A 75 8.45 -7.62 -8.56
C PHE A 75 6.95 -7.30 -8.60
N VAL A 76 6.45 -6.72 -7.53
CA VAL A 76 5.06 -6.28 -7.43
C VAL A 76 5.01 -4.80 -7.04
N TYR A 77 4.00 -4.08 -7.51
CA TYR A 77 3.82 -2.67 -7.21
C TYR A 77 2.60 -2.47 -6.33
N ILE A 78 2.79 -1.81 -5.19
CA ILE A 78 1.70 -1.45 -4.28
C ILE A 78 1.12 -0.12 -4.74
N MET A 79 -0.10 -0.14 -5.25
CA MET A 79 -0.80 1.04 -5.71
C MET A 79 -1.24 1.90 -4.51
N SER A 80 -0.84 3.15 -4.49
CA SER A 80 -1.22 4.11 -3.44
C SER A 80 -2.71 4.45 -3.47
N GLN A 81 -3.24 4.98 -2.37
CA GLN A 81 -4.61 5.47 -2.25
C GLN A 81 -4.71 6.95 -2.66
N ALA A 82 -5.87 7.38 -3.14
CA ALA A 82 -6.21 8.79 -3.21
C ALA A 82 -6.35 9.38 -1.79
N TYR A 83 -6.07 10.67 -1.66
CA TYR A 83 -6.26 11.38 -0.40
C TYR A 83 -7.76 11.51 -0.07
N PHE A 84 -8.08 11.98 1.12
CA PHE A 84 -9.47 12.16 1.51
C PHE A 84 -10.17 13.23 0.67
N ASN A 85 -11.52 13.19 0.66
CA ASN A 85 -12.31 14.20 -0.02
C ASN A 85 -12.30 15.52 0.77
N MET A 86 -11.59 16.50 0.24
CA MET A 86 -11.37 17.79 0.90
C MET A 86 -12.60 18.69 1.00
N ASP A 87 -13.63 18.42 0.21
CA ASP A 87 -14.87 19.16 0.31
C ASP A 87 -15.56 18.93 1.66
N LYS A 88 -15.23 17.82 2.35
CA LYS A 88 -15.77 17.51 3.67
C LYS A 88 -15.25 18.40 4.80
N ILE A 89 -14.05 19.00 4.67
CA ILE A 89 -13.44 19.75 5.78
C ILE A 89 -13.41 21.27 5.54
N GLY A 90 -13.81 21.75 4.38
CA GLY A 90 -13.85 23.19 4.08
C GLY A 90 -12.49 23.89 4.14
N THR A 91 -11.38 23.17 4.16
CA THR A 91 -10.04 23.73 4.26
C THR A 91 -9.39 23.87 2.90
N ALA A 92 -8.76 25.00 2.68
CA ALA A 92 -8.06 25.37 1.45
C ALA A 92 -6.77 24.59 1.16
N GLN A 93 -6.45 23.59 1.93
CA GLN A 93 -5.26 22.77 1.75
C GLN A 93 -5.55 21.57 0.83
N ARG A 94 -5.69 21.84 -0.44
CA ARG A 94 -5.62 20.78 -1.45
C ARG A 94 -4.16 20.34 -1.54
N PRO A 95 -3.81 19.11 -1.18
CA PRO A 95 -2.43 18.63 -1.24
C PRO A 95 -1.91 18.61 -2.68
N TYR A 96 -2.79 18.52 -3.67
CA TYR A 96 -2.47 18.66 -5.10
C TYR A 96 -3.45 19.61 -5.76
N LYS A 97 -2.94 20.73 -6.22
CA LYS A 97 -3.68 21.80 -6.91
C LYS A 97 -4.36 21.38 -8.22
N ASN A 98 -4.13 20.15 -8.67
CA ASN A 98 -4.49 19.70 -10.00
C ASN A 98 -5.74 18.84 -10.07
N PHE A 99 -6.30 18.43 -8.92
CA PHE A 99 -7.52 17.63 -8.86
C PHE A 99 -8.65 18.41 -8.22
N THR A 100 -9.85 18.28 -8.78
CA THR A 100 -11.05 18.90 -8.24
C THR A 100 -11.81 17.94 -7.33
N THR A 101 -11.68 16.64 -7.56
CA THR A 101 -12.34 15.58 -6.80
C THR A 101 -11.37 14.47 -6.38
N GLN A 102 -11.76 13.70 -5.37
CA GLN A 102 -11.03 12.50 -4.97
C GLN A 102 -11.04 11.44 -6.07
N ASP A 103 -12.16 11.28 -6.77
CA ASP A 103 -12.30 10.30 -7.85
C ASP A 103 -11.35 10.63 -9.01
N GLU A 104 -11.23 11.90 -9.37
CA GLU A 104 -10.26 12.34 -10.38
C GLU A 104 -8.82 11.98 -9.98
N MET A 105 -8.45 12.18 -8.71
CA MET A 105 -7.14 11.76 -8.19
C MET A 105 -6.98 10.25 -8.23
N PHE A 106 -8.01 9.50 -7.85
CA PHE A 106 -7.99 8.04 -7.87
C PHE A 106 -7.81 7.50 -9.29
N ASP A 107 -8.54 8.02 -10.27
CA ASP A 107 -8.44 7.62 -11.68
C ASP A 107 -7.01 7.80 -12.22
N VAL A 108 -6.36 8.89 -11.86
CA VAL A 108 -4.97 9.14 -12.26
C VAL A 108 -4.01 8.16 -11.59
N ILE A 109 -4.21 7.81 -10.32
CA ILE A 109 -3.39 6.80 -9.62
C ILE A 109 -3.56 5.42 -10.27
N VAL A 110 -4.79 5.04 -10.64
CA VAL A 110 -5.05 3.78 -11.36
C VAL A 110 -4.35 3.78 -12.72
N ALA A 111 -4.46 4.87 -13.47
CA ALA A 111 -3.80 4.99 -14.77
C ALA A 111 -2.27 4.91 -14.65
N GLN A 112 -1.70 5.51 -13.60
CA GLN A 112 -0.27 5.42 -13.30
C GLN A 112 0.15 4.00 -12.97
N ALA A 113 -0.58 3.30 -12.09
CA ALA A 113 -0.28 1.92 -11.74
C ALA A 113 -0.29 0.99 -12.97
N ARG A 114 -1.24 1.19 -13.89
CA ARG A 114 -1.28 0.47 -15.17
C ARG A 114 -0.03 0.72 -16.03
N LYS A 115 0.43 1.98 -16.11
CA LYS A 115 1.67 2.30 -16.83
C LYS A 115 2.90 1.64 -16.21
N VAL A 116 2.98 1.56 -14.87
CA VAL A 116 4.04 0.81 -14.19
C VAL A 116 4.02 -0.65 -14.63
N LEU A 117 2.86 -1.29 -14.60
CA LEU A 117 2.71 -2.70 -15.03
C LEU A 117 3.05 -2.90 -16.51
N ASP A 118 2.57 -2.02 -17.38
CA ASP A 118 2.67 -2.19 -18.83
C ASP A 118 4.06 -1.84 -19.39
N GLN A 119 4.83 -1.00 -18.69
CA GLN A 119 6.05 -0.40 -19.21
C GLN A 119 7.32 -0.74 -18.41
N THR A 120 7.20 -1.55 -17.36
CA THR A 120 8.34 -2.00 -16.54
C THR A 120 8.27 -3.52 -16.33
N ASP A 121 9.30 -4.06 -15.68
CA ASP A 121 9.34 -5.47 -15.30
C ASP A 121 8.57 -5.78 -14.00
N VAL A 122 7.68 -4.91 -13.58
CA VAL A 122 6.71 -5.20 -12.53
C VAL A 122 5.69 -6.21 -13.06
N GLU A 123 5.46 -7.28 -12.32
CA GLU A 123 4.65 -8.42 -12.77
C GLU A 123 3.21 -8.39 -12.25
N GLN A 124 2.95 -7.58 -11.21
CA GLN A 124 1.64 -7.52 -10.57
C GLN A 124 1.44 -6.22 -9.81
N ILE A 125 0.18 -5.75 -9.78
CA ILE A 125 -0.26 -4.65 -8.92
C ILE A 125 -0.95 -5.23 -7.68
N ILE A 126 -0.63 -4.69 -6.49
CA ILE A 126 -1.43 -4.87 -5.28
C ILE A 126 -2.33 -3.64 -5.16
N PRO A 127 -3.65 -3.76 -5.34
CA PRO A 127 -4.54 -2.62 -5.57
C PRO A 127 -5.02 -1.96 -4.26
N THR A 128 -4.11 -1.63 -3.32
CA THR A 128 -4.52 -1.11 -2.01
C THR A 128 -5.31 0.19 -2.08
N GLY A 129 -5.02 1.03 -3.09
CA GLY A 129 -5.80 2.25 -3.35
C GLY A 129 -7.24 1.95 -3.77
N THR A 130 -7.45 0.94 -4.63
CA THR A 130 -8.79 0.49 -5.04
C THR A 130 -9.57 -0.09 -3.85
N VAL A 131 -8.88 -0.86 -2.99
CA VAL A 131 -9.51 -1.39 -1.76
C VAL A 131 -10.05 -0.27 -0.90
N LEU A 132 -9.26 0.78 -0.68
CA LEU A 132 -9.72 1.92 0.10
C LEU A 132 -10.86 2.66 -0.59
N GLN A 133 -10.82 2.81 -1.92
CA GLN A 133 -11.91 3.42 -2.66
C GLN A 133 -13.20 2.60 -2.56
N ASN A 134 -13.13 1.28 -2.63
CA ASN A 134 -14.27 0.39 -2.41
C ASN A 134 -14.88 0.56 -1.00
N LEU A 135 -14.04 0.69 0.04
CA LEU A 135 -14.52 0.96 1.40
C LEU A 135 -15.21 2.34 1.52
N ARG A 136 -14.70 3.35 0.82
CA ARG A 136 -15.26 4.71 0.82
C ARG A 136 -16.67 4.78 0.23
N THR A 137 -17.02 3.85 -0.67
CA THR A 137 -18.37 3.73 -1.22
C THR A 137 -19.31 2.91 -0.34
N SER A 138 -18.82 2.33 0.74
CA SER A 138 -19.60 1.54 1.69
C SER A 138 -20.13 2.38 2.85
N SER A 139 -21.01 1.79 3.66
CA SER A 139 -21.51 2.39 4.91
C SER A 139 -20.43 2.54 5.99
N LEU A 140 -19.22 2.02 5.76
CA LEU A 140 -18.10 2.11 6.70
C LEU A 140 -17.29 3.39 6.51
N ASN A 141 -17.57 4.18 5.49
CA ASN A 141 -16.87 5.44 5.28
C ASN A 141 -17.14 6.42 6.43
N ASN A 142 -16.14 7.21 6.78
CA ASN A 142 -16.22 8.21 7.83
C ASN A 142 -15.89 9.61 7.29
N ASP A 143 -15.95 10.63 8.15
CA ASP A 143 -15.71 12.02 7.76
C ASP A 143 -14.29 12.28 7.23
N MET A 144 -13.35 11.40 7.53
CA MET A 144 -11.96 11.49 7.05
C MET A 144 -11.65 10.48 5.95
N ASP A 145 -12.67 9.87 5.32
CA ASP A 145 -12.49 8.89 4.25
C ASP A 145 -11.51 7.77 4.61
N LEU A 146 -11.64 7.26 5.85
CA LEU A 146 -10.81 6.17 6.37
C LEU A 146 -9.30 6.50 6.39
N THR A 147 -8.98 7.80 6.49
CA THR A 147 -7.63 8.28 6.74
C THR A 147 -7.51 8.83 8.16
N ARG A 148 -6.31 8.81 8.73
CA ARG A 148 -6.06 9.38 10.07
C ARG A 148 -5.81 10.89 10.04
N ASP A 149 -5.35 11.42 8.90
CA ASP A 149 -4.88 12.80 8.74
C ASP A 149 -5.19 13.41 7.37
N GLY A 150 -6.03 12.75 6.58
CA GLY A 150 -6.36 13.13 5.22
C GLY A 150 -5.45 12.54 4.14
N TYR A 151 -4.31 11.99 4.51
CA TYR A 151 -3.28 11.47 3.60
C TYR A 151 -2.99 9.99 3.81
N HIS A 152 -2.80 9.59 5.07
CA HIS A 152 -2.41 8.24 5.43
C HIS A 152 -3.63 7.42 5.84
N MET A 153 -3.65 6.17 5.44
CA MET A 153 -4.64 5.20 5.92
C MET A 153 -4.72 5.22 7.44
N ASP A 154 -5.93 5.07 7.99
CA ASP A 154 -6.10 4.92 9.43
C ASP A 154 -5.38 3.67 9.95
N TYR A 155 -5.14 3.60 11.25
CA TYR A 155 -4.40 2.48 11.85
C TYR A 155 -5.21 1.19 11.95
N GLY A 156 -6.52 1.25 11.76
CA GLY A 156 -7.44 0.13 11.91
C GLY A 156 -7.94 -0.42 10.58
N LEU A 157 -9.17 -0.09 10.24
CA LEU A 157 -9.92 -0.73 9.16
C LEU A 157 -9.26 -0.60 7.79
N SER A 158 -8.78 0.58 7.42
CA SER A 158 -8.17 0.75 6.09
C SER A 158 -6.84 0.02 5.95
N ARG A 159 -6.00 0.02 7.00
CA ARG A 159 -4.77 -0.80 6.99
C ARG A 159 -5.06 -2.29 6.98
N TYR A 160 -6.09 -2.72 7.71
CA TYR A 160 -6.52 -4.11 7.66
C TYR A 160 -6.97 -4.52 6.26
N ALA A 161 -7.78 -3.71 5.60
CA ALA A 161 -8.23 -3.97 4.24
C ALA A 161 -7.06 -3.99 3.23
N ALA A 162 -6.10 -3.08 3.36
CA ALA A 162 -4.88 -3.10 2.56
C ALA A 162 -4.05 -4.38 2.80
N ALA A 163 -3.95 -4.84 4.05
CA ALA A 163 -3.29 -6.10 4.38
C ALA A 163 -4.04 -7.31 3.77
N CYS A 164 -5.38 -7.27 3.73
CA CYS A 164 -6.18 -8.29 3.03
C CYS A 164 -5.83 -8.31 1.53
N ALA A 165 -5.66 -7.16 0.88
CA ALA A 165 -5.26 -7.11 -0.53
C ALA A 165 -3.86 -7.73 -0.75
N VAL A 166 -2.90 -7.43 0.11
CA VAL A 166 -1.56 -8.07 0.08
C VAL A 166 -1.69 -9.58 0.23
N PHE A 167 -2.50 -10.03 1.20
CA PHE A 167 -2.70 -11.47 1.43
C PHE A 167 -3.32 -12.15 0.20
N GLU A 168 -4.42 -11.63 -0.32
CA GLU A 168 -5.13 -12.21 -1.47
C GLU A 168 -4.27 -12.19 -2.75
N SER A 169 -3.45 -11.14 -2.93
CA SER A 169 -2.64 -10.96 -4.14
C SER A 169 -1.38 -11.82 -4.18
N ILE A 170 -0.70 -12.01 -3.04
CA ILE A 170 0.61 -12.67 -3.01
C ILE A 170 0.67 -13.85 -2.02
N ILE A 171 0.11 -13.73 -0.83
CA ILE A 171 0.27 -14.77 0.20
C ILE A 171 -0.62 -15.96 -0.13
N SER A 172 -1.89 -15.74 -0.41
CA SER A 172 -2.84 -16.79 -0.74
C SER A 172 -2.37 -17.67 -1.91
N PRO A 173 -1.99 -17.12 -3.07
CA PRO A 173 -1.48 -17.93 -4.19
C PRO A 173 -0.20 -18.71 -3.85
N SER A 174 0.72 -18.11 -3.09
CA SER A 174 2.00 -18.73 -2.71
C SER A 174 1.84 -19.89 -1.73
N PHE A 175 0.72 -19.95 -0.99
CA PHE A 175 0.46 -20.96 0.04
C PHE A 175 -0.77 -21.82 -0.26
N GLY A 176 -1.00 -22.16 -1.54
CA GLY A 176 -2.04 -23.11 -1.96
C GLY A 176 -3.46 -22.58 -1.81
N GLY A 177 -3.67 -21.28 -1.99
CA GLY A 177 -5.01 -20.67 -1.97
C GLY A 177 -5.60 -20.57 -0.56
N LYS A 178 -4.78 -20.34 0.46
CA LYS A 178 -5.26 -20.05 1.83
C LYS A 178 -6.21 -18.87 1.81
N LYS A 179 -7.25 -18.93 2.65
CA LYS A 179 -8.29 -17.91 2.71
C LYS A 179 -8.26 -17.18 4.04
N LEU A 180 -8.66 -15.91 4.01
CA LEU A 180 -8.85 -15.08 5.22
C LEU A 180 -10.23 -15.22 5.85
N ASP A 181 -11.13 -16.00 5.24
CA ASP A 181 -12.47 -16.22 5.81
C ASP A 181 -12.35 -16.80 7.21
N GLY A 182 -13.05 -16.19 8.16
CA GLY A 182 -13.04 -16.60 9.55
C GLY A 182 -11.77 -16.25 10.33
N ASN A 183 -10.88 -15.40 9.80
CA ASN A 183 -9.76 -14.93 10.62
C ASN A 183 -10.25 -14.14 11.85
N SER A 184 -9.53 -14.29 12.94
CA SER A 184 -9.89 -13.71 14.23
C SER A 184 -9.17 -12.40 14.55
N PHE A 185 -8.41 -11.83 13.58
CA PHE A 185 -7.74 -10.57 13.81
C PHE A 185 -8.76 -9.45 14.01
N ARG A 186 -8.60 -8.73 15.09
CA ARG A 186 -9.37 -7.52 15.42
C ARG A 186 -8.40 -6.47 15.92
N TYR A 187 -8.73 -5.23 15.67
CA TYR A 187 -7.91 -4.10 16.08
C TYR A 187 -8.73 -3.15 16.95
N ASN A 188 -8.33 -3.01 18.20
CA ASN A 188 -8.91 -2.06 19.12
C ASN A 188 -8.15 -0.73 19.01
N VAL A 189 -8.88 0.35 18.77
CA VAL A 189 -8.29 1.69 18.67
C VAL A 189 -7.74 2.12 20.01
N SER A 190 -6.49 2.58 20.00
CA SER A 190 -5.87 3.24 21.15
C SER A 190 -6.04 4.76 21.01
N SER A 191 -6.78 5.37 21.93
CA SER A 191 -6.98 6.83 21.92
C SER A 191 -5.69 7.64 22.10
N THR A 192 -4.63 7.02 22.58
CA THR A 192 -3.34 7.67 22.84
C THR A 192 -2.38 7.64 21.66
N THR A 193 -2.52 6.66 20.77
CA THR A 193 -1.58 6.43 19.66
C THR A 193 -2.21 6.53 18.28
N ASP A 194 -3.50 6.26 18.15
CA ASP A 194 -4.14 6.01 16.84
C ASP A 194 -4.89 7.24 16.31
N GLY A 195 -5.05 8.28 17.12
CA GLY A 195 -5.78 9.49 16.74
C GLY A 195 -7.30 9.31 16.67
N THR A 196 -8.00 10.43 16.48
CA THR A 196 -9.46 10.53 16.59
C THR A 196 -10.21 9.79 15.46
N TYR A 197 -9.56 9.59 14.33
CA TYR A 197 -10.23 9.12 13.10
C TYR A 197 -9.94 7.65 12.76
N THR A 198 -9.29 6.91 13.64
CA THR A 198 -9.02 5.49 13.41
C THR A 198 -10.28 4.65 13.66
N THR A 199 -10.67 3.87 12.67
CA THR A 199 -11.80 2.94 12.74
C THR A 199 -11.33 1.59 13.25
N PRO A 200 -11.91 1.04 14.33
CA PRO A 200 -11.54 -0.29 14.82
C PRO A 200 -11.90 -1.37 13.80
N VAL A 201 -11.23 -2.52 13.89
CA VAL A 201 -11.63 -3.74 13.15
C VAL A 201 -12.49 -4.60 14.07
N THR A 202 -13.74 -4.79 13.69
CA THR A 202 -14.77 -5.52 14.48
C THR A 202 -15.31 -6.72 13.71
N ASP A 203 -16.12 -7.54 14.36
CA ASP A 203 -16.82 -8.65 13.72
C ASP A 203 -17.76 -8.19 12.60
N ASP A 204 -18.35 -7.00 12.75
CA ASP A 204 -19.33 -6.47 11.78
C ASP A 204 -18.66 -5.89 10.53
N ASN A 205 -17.50 -5.21 10.65
CA ASN A 205 -16.88 -4.52 9.54
C ASN A 205 -15.75 -5.32 8.83
N GLN A 206 -15.19 -6.31 9.51
CA GLN A 206 -14.14 -7.17 8.96
C GLN A 206 -14.56 -7.87 7.65
N PRO A 207 -15.76 -8.45 7.51
CA PRO A 207 -16.18 -9.08 6.26
C PRO A 207 -16.29 -8.09 5.11
N VAL A 208 -16.70 -6.86 5.37
CA VAL A 208 -16.81 -5.80 4.35
C VAL A 208 -15.42 -5.38 3.87
N ALA A 209 -14.45 -5.26 4.79
CA ALA A 209 -13.07 -4.96 4.44
C ALA A 209 -12.43 -6.07 3.58
N LEU A 210 -12.67 -7.33 3.93
CA LEU A 210 -12.20 -8.48 3.14
C LEU A 210 -12.84 -8.50 1.75
N GLN A 211 -14.13 -8.22 1.66
CA GLN A 211 -14.84 -8.14 0.39
C GLN A 211 -14.31 -7.00 -0.48
N ALA A 212 -14.06 -5.82 0.10
CA ALA A 212 -13.46 -4.69 -0.60
C ALA A 212 -12.09 -5.04 -1.22
N ALA A 213 -11.28 -5.84 -0.51
CA ALA A 213 -10.00 -6.32 -1.01
C ALA A 213 -10.15 -7.33 -2.17
N ARG A 214 -11.16 -8.21 -2.12
CA ARG A 214 -11.42 -9.22 -3.16
C ARG A 214 -11.98 -8.64 -4.46
N TYR A 215 -12.65 -7.49 -4.38
CA TYR A 215 -13.21 -6.81 -5.56
C TYR A 215 -12.29 -5.72 -6.13
N ALA A 216 -11.11 -5.55 -5.58
CA ALA A 216 -10.10 -4.64 -6.09
C ALA A 216 -9.18 -5.35 -7.11
#